data_910070e4b318744e3730cc5eaab8baab
#
_entry.id   910070e4b318744e3730cc5eaab8baab
#
_cell.length_a   1.000
_cell.length_b   1.000
_cell.length_c   1.000
_cell.angle_alpha   90.00
_cell.angle_beta   90.00
_cell.angle_gamma   90.00
#
_symmetry.space_group_name_H-M   'P 1'
#
loop_
_entity.id
_entity.type
_entity.pdbx_description
1 polymer ?
#
loop_
_entity_poly.entity_id
_entity_poly.type
_entity_poly.pdbx_seq_one_letter_code
_entity_poly.pdbx_strand_id
1 'polypeptide(L)'
;MKVLVTGGFGLVGNSLQKVVRLHQKALSHDFIFLSSKDCDLRDITQVNILFETHNPDVVIHLASRVGGVYDNMNGNYDYLVDNTRININIVDACNKFGVTRLINCLSTCIFPDKNIIYPLTSDQLHNGLPHDSNIGYAYSKRVLHLASHLLTKSNQNVKVINITPTNLYGEYDNYHLQKSHVIPGLIHKTFLAKQTNTSLNVYGTGKAMRQFLYVDDLSNIILQFIDLSFDNNEISCIASPPECDECPIKTVIETICKHLEFTGGIVYDTSYSDGQYKKTTNDNELRKYLPNFQFTNLETGLAKTIEFFCQNYDNVRK
;
A
#
# COMPACT_ATOMS: atom_id res chain seq x y z
N MET A 1 -6.14 1.11 24.16
CA MET A 1 -5.03 0.24 23.70
C MET A 1 -3.91 1.12 23.18
N LYS A 2 -2.64 0.70 23.37
CA LYS A 2 -1.49 1.31 22.71
C LYS A 2 -1.32 0.72 21.33
N VAL A 3 -1.34 1.55 20.29
CA VAL A 3 -1.26 1.15 18.89
C VAL A 3 0.03 1.66 18.29
N LEU A 4 0.98 0.77 18.02
CA LEU A 4 2.25 1.08 17.39
C LEU A 4 2.12 1.01 15.88
N VAL A 5 2.45 2.09 15.17
CA VAL A 5 2.34 2.18 13.70
C VAL A 5 3.73 2.34 13.10
N THR A 6 4.27 1.28 12.51
CA THR A 6 5.53 1.36 11.76
C THR A 6 5.28 1.97 10.39
N GLY A 7 6.22 2.76 9.87
CA GLY A 7 6.02 3.48 8.60
C GLY A 7 4.97 4.60 8.69
N GLY A 8 4.80 5.16 9.91
CA GLY A 8 3.78 6.14 10.26
C GLY A 8 3.82 7.46 9.47
N PHE A 9 4.91 7.74 8.76
CA PHE A 9 5.11 8.95 7.94
C PHE A 9 5.22 8.63 6.43
N GLY A 10 4.87 7.42 6.02
CA GLY A 10 4.67 7.05 4.62
C GLY A 10 3.28 7.45 4.10
N LEU A 11 2.93 7.04 2.87
CA LEU A 11 1.62 7.31 2.26
C LEU A 11 0.47 6.88 3.18
N VAL A 12 0.42 5.60 3.56
CA VAL A 12 -0.66 5.06 4.41
C VAL A 12 -0.59 5.61 5.83
N GLY A 13 0.63 5.76 6.38
CA GLY A 13 0.81 6.27 7.74
C GLY A 13 0.31 7.71 7.93
N ASN A 14 0.59 8.62 6.98
CA ASN A 14 0.07 9.99 7.03
C ASN A 14 -1.46 10.03 6.86
N SER A 15 -2.00 9.22 5.93
CA SER A 15 -3.45 9.09 5.80
C SER A 15 -4.09 8.54 7.08
N LEU A 16 -3.50 7.53 7.70
CA LEU A 16 -4.00 6.98 8.96
C LEU A 16 -3.97 8.03 10.09
N GLN A 17 -2.91 8.85 10.20
CA GLN A 17 -2.88 9.98 11.13
C GLN A 17 -4.04 10.96 10.90
N LYS A 18 -4.31 11.28 9.61
CA LYS A 18 -5.43 12.15 9.21
C LYS A 18 -6.77 11.52 9.64
N VAL A 19 -7.01 10.25 9.30
CA VAL A 19 -8.25 9.52 9.59
C VAL A 19 -8.46 9.38 11.11
N VAL A 20 -7.42 9.04 11.87
CA VAL A 20 -7.48 8.95 13.35
C VAL A 20 -7.96 10.26 13.97
N ARG A 21 -7.46 11.41 13.49
CA ARG A 21 -7.89 12.73 14.01
C ARG A 21 -9.36 13.05 13.71
N LEU A 22 -9.92 12.48 12.65
CA LEU A 22 -11.30 12.73 12.23
C LEU A 22 -12.31 11.79 12.91
N HIS A 23 -11.86 10.65 13.45
CA HIS A 23 -12.74 9.64 14.03
C HIS A 23 -12.71 9.65 15.56
N GLN A 24 -13.84 10.00 16.22
CA GLN A 24 -13.94 10.04 17.70
C GLN A 24 -13.61 8.69 18.37
N LYS A 25 -13.98 7.55 17.75
CA LYS A 25 -13.65 6.22 18.26
C LYS A 25 -12.15 5.95 18.35
N ALA A 26 -11.37 6.51 17.40
CA ALA A 26 -9.93 6.37 17.42
C ALA A 26 -9.25 7.07 18.60
N LEU A 27 -9.90 8.09 19.16
CA LEU A 27 -9.40 8.82 20.34
C LEU A 27 -9.38 7.98 21.62
N SER A 28 -10.01 6.79 21.63
CA SER A 28 -9.89 5.82 22.72
C SER A 28 -8.58 5.02 22.71
N HIS A 29 -7.78 5.13 21.67
CA HIS A 29 -6.50 4.47 21.50
C HIS A 29 -5.34 5.47 21.55
N ASP A 30 -4.21 5.02 22.10
CA ASP A 30 -2.96 5.77 22.12
C ASP A 30 -2.10 5.35 20.93
N PHE A 31 -2.05 6.18 19.88
CA PHE A 31 -1.32 5.91 18.64
C PHE A 31 0.11 6.44 18.68
N ILE A 32 1.07 5.57 18.41
CA ILE A 32 2.49 5.87 18.33
C ILE A 32 2.94 5.67 16.88
N PHE A 33 3.13 6.74 16.13
CA PHE A 33 3.56 6.70 14.74
C PHE A 33 5.08 6.81 14.64
N LEU A 34 5.71 5.82 13.99
CA LEU A 34 7.15 5.72 13.87
C LEU A 34 7.64 6.03 12.45
N SER A 35 8.77 6.70 12.38
CA SER A 35 9.58 6.90 11.18
C SER A 35 10.85 6.04 11.22
N SER A 36 11.59 6.00 10.11
CA SER A 36 12.92 5.38 10.06
C SER A 36 13.99 6.11 10.88
N LYS A 37 13.69 7.30 11.41
CA LYS A 37 14.58 8.06 12.31
C LYS A 37 14.44 7.60 13.76
N ASP A 38 13.29 7.04 14.12
CA ASP A 38 12.99 6.59 15.48
C ASP A 38 13.58 5.19 15.75
N CYS A 39 13.61 4.33 14.73
CA CYS A 39 14.12 2.96 14.85
C CYS A 39 14.48 2.40 13.46
N ASP A 40 15.64 1.79 13.33
CA ASP A 40 15.95 0.93 12.19
C ASP A 40 15.34 -0.47 12.43
N LEU A 41 14.21 -0.73 11.79
CA LEU A 41 13.49 -2.00 11.95
C LEU A 41 14.24 -3.22 11.40
N ARG A 42 15.38 -3.04 10.70
CA ARG A 42 16.27 -4.13 10.28
C ARG A 42 17.16 -4.62 11.42
N ASP A 43 17.31 -3.82 12.47
CA ASP A 43 18.10 -4.13 13.67
C ASP A 43 17.18 -4.65 14.79
N ILE A 44 17.27 -5.94 15.07
CA ILE A 44 16.44 -6.60 16.09
C ILE A 44 16.66 -6.00 17.49
N THR A 45 17.85 -5.49 17.79
CA THR A 45 18.16 -4.87 19.10
C THR A 45 17.35 -3.60 19.27
N GLN A 46 17.33 -2.73 18.25
CA GLN A 46 16.52 -1.52 18.26
C GLN A 46 15.03 -1.83 18.34
N VAL A 47 14.55 -2.84 17.58
CA VAL A 47 13.15 -3.28 17.61
C VAL A 47 12.78 -3.77 19.01
N ASN A 48 13.62 -4.56 19.68
CA ASN A 48 13.36 -5.01 21.05
C ASN A 48 13.25 -3.83 22.03
N ILE A 49 14.17 -2.87 21.98
CA ILE A 49 14.13 -1.66 22.82
C ILE A 49 12.84 -0.86 22.57
N LEU A 50 12.44 -0.73 21.31
CA LEU A 50 11.20 -0.06 20.91
C LEU A 50 9.97 -0.73 21.56
N PHE A 51 9.86 -2.05 21.47
CA PHE A 51 8.73 -2.80 22.02
C PHE A 51 8.74 -2.80 23.56
N GLU A 52 9.90 -2.91 24.20
CA GLU A 52 10.05 -2.76 25.66
C GLU A 52 9.59 -1.37 26.13
N THR A 53 9.98 -0.32 25.39
CA THR A 53 9.64 1.07 25.76
C THR A 53 8.14 1.35 25.65
N HIS A 54 7.51 0.90 24.57
CA HIS A 54 6.13 1.27 24.27
C HIS A 54 5.12 0.25 24.75
N ASN A 55 5.50 -1.03 24.87
CA ASN A 55 4.64 -2.15 25.24
C ASN A 55 3.28 -2.11 24.50
N PRO A 56 3.27 -2.25 23.16
CA PRO A 56 2.07 -2.07 22.35
C PRO A 56 1.10 -3.24 22.50
N ASP A 57 -0.20 -2.95 22.55
CA ASP A 57 -1.27 -3.95 22.48
C ASP A 57 -1.53 -4.38 21.03
N VAL A 58 -1.44 -3.39 20.10
CA VAL A 58 -1.68 -3.54 18.66
C VAL A 58 -0.51 -3.01 17.87
N VAL A 59 -0.11 -3.74 16.82
CA VAL A 59 0.90 -3.27 15.85
C VAL A 59 0.27 -3.16 14.47
N ILE A 60 0.38 -1.99 13.85
CA ILE A 60 0.04 -1.74 12.45
C ILE A 60 1.34 -1.65 11.67
N HIS A 61 1.64 -2.69 10.87
CA HIS A 61 2.90 -2.81 10.17
C HIS A 61 2.81 -2.30 8.72
N LEU A 62 3.14 -1.01 8.53
CA LEU A 62 3.16 -0.33 7.23
C LEU A 62 4.58 -0.12 6.69
N ALA A 63 5.61 -0.25 7.55
CA ALA A 63 6.99 -0.01 7.16
C ALA A 63 7.44 -1.01 6.10
N SER A 64 7.97 -0.48 5.00
CA SER A 64 8.57 -1.26 3.93
C SER A 64 9.42 -0.34 3.05
N ARG A 65 10.52 -0.85 2.52
CA ARG A 65 11.17 -0.22 1.38
C ARG A 65 10.30 -0.44 0.15
N VAL A 66 9.80 0.63 -0.45
CA VAL A 66 8.89 0.59 -1.61
C VAL A 66 9.42 1.51 -2.71
N GLY A 67 9.13 1.17 -3.97
CA GLY A 67 9.50 1.95 -5.14
C GLY A 67 8.69 1.57 -6.36
N GLY A 68 8.78 2.37 -7.42
CA GLY A 68 8.18 2.08 -8.71
C GLY A 68 8.82 0.86 -9.39
N VAL A 69 8.28 0.46 -10.55
CA VAL A 69 8.73 -0.73 -11.29
C VAL A 69 10.23 -0.70 -11.59
N TYR A 70 10.75 0.44 -12.07
CA TYR A 70 12.17 0.57 -12.43
C TYR A 70 13.11 0.54 -11.23
N ASP A 71 12.71 1.14 -10.11
CA ASP A 71 13.50 1.10 -8.88
C ASP A 71 13.57 -0.34 -8.33
N ASN A 72 12.45 -1.07 -8.39
CA ASN A 72 12.41 -2.49 -8.03
C ASN A 72 13.31 -3.36 -8.93
N MET A 73 13.26 -3.17 -10.25
CA MET A 73 14.08 -3.95 -11.19
C MET A 73 15.57 -3.81 -10.90
N ASN A 74 16.02 -2.62 -10.53
CA ASN A 74 17.43 -2.32 -10.24
C ASN A 74 17.87 -2.74 -8.83
N GLY A 75 16.93 -2.87 -7.90
CA GLY A 75 17.21 -3.12 -6.48
C GLY A 75 16.58 -4.40 -5.91
N ASN A 76 16.14 -5.36 -6.72
CA ASN A 76 15.40 -6.55 -6.28
C ASN A 76 16.02 -7.27 -5.07
N TYR A 77 17.35 -7.43 -5.05
CA TYR A 77 18.05 -8.07 -3.93
C TYR A 77 17.89 -7.26 -2.63
N ASP A 78 18.12 -5.96 -2.68
CA ASP A 78 17.99 -5.09 -1.50
C ASP A 78 16.55 -5.02 -0.99
N TYR A 79 15.57 -4.98 -1.91
CA TYR A 79 14.15 -5.05 -1.55
C TYR A 79 13.79 -6.33 -0.82
N LEU A 80 14.34 -7.47 -1.27
CA LEU A 80 14.15 -8.75 -0.59
C LEU A 80 14.76 -8.73 0.81
N VAL A 81 16.05 -8.37 0.90
CA VAL A 81 16.82 -8.49 2.15
C VAL A 81 16.31 -7.49 3.21
N ASP A 82 16.19 -6.20 2.85
CA ASP A 82 15.76 -5.18 3.80
C ASP A 82 14.35 -5.46 4.31
N ASN A 83 13.40 -5.71 3.39
CA ASN A 83 12.01 -5.95 3.81
C ASN A 83 11.84 -7.26 4.58
N THR A 84 12.59 -8.31 4.23
CA THR A 84 12.52 -9.57 4.99
C THR A 84 13.01 -9.37 6.43
N ARG A 85 14.11 -8.64 6.64
CA ARG A 85 14.60 -8.30 7.98
C ARG A 85 13.57 -7.51 8.78
N ILE A 86 13.04 -6.43 8.18
CA ILE A 86 12.00 -5.60 8.79
C ILE A 86 10.80 -6.46 9.21
N ASN A 87 10.28 -7.27 8.29
CA ASN A 87 9.09 -8.07 8.50
C ASN A 87 9.27 -9.12 9.61
N ILE A 88 10.38 -9.87 9.56
CA ILE A 88 10.66 -10.91 10.55
C ILE A 88 10.87 -10.30 11.94
N ASN A 89 11.63 -9.21 12.04
CA ASN A 89 11.88 -8.55 13.33
C ASN A 89 10.58 -8.06 13.98
N ILE A 90 9.63 -7.54 13.19
CA ILE A 90 8.32 -7.10 13.72
C ILE A 90 7.46 -8.29 14.15
N VAL A 91 7.37 -9.35 13.35
CA VAL A 91 6.60 -10.56 13.70
C VAL A 91 7.15 -11.22 14.97
N ASP A 92 8.49 -11.33 15.07
CA ASP A 92 9.17 -11.89 16.24
C ASP A 92 8.93 -11.04 17.50
N ALA A 93 9.06 -9.72 17.39
CA ALA A 93 8.78 -8.81 18.49
C ALA A 93 7.30 -8.89 18.95
N CYS A 94 6.34 -8.99 18.02
CA CYS A 94 4.94 -9.17 18.37
C CYS A 94 4.73 -10.45 19.20
N ASN A 95 5.40 -11.54 18.84
CA ASN A 95 5.36 -12.79 19.61
C ASN A 95 5.99 -12.63 20.99
N LYS A 96 7.20 -12.06 21.02
CA LYS A 96 8.01 -11.94 22.25
C LYS A 96 7.39 -11.03 23.30
N PHE A 97 6.80 -9.92 22.88
CA PHE A 97 6.28 -8.88 23.77
C PHE A 97 4.76 -8.94 23.98
N GLY A 98 4.10 -10.03 23.58
CA GLY A 98 2.70 -10.29 23.90
C GLY A 98 1.71 -9.36 23.18
N VAL A 99 2.03 -8.90 21.98
CA VAL A 99 1.11 -8.13 21.13
C VAL A 99 -0.14 -8.97 20.84
N THR A 100 -1.33 -8.41 21.09
CA THR A 100 -2.59 -9.14 20.90
C THR A 100 -3.13 -9.07 19.49
N ARG A 101 -2.69 -8.06 18.70
CA ARG A 101 -3.14 -7.88 17.32
C ARG A 101 -2.03 -7.30 16.42
N LEU A 102 -1.80 -7.98 15.30
CA LEU A 102 -0.88 -7.53 14.24
C LEU A 102 -1.67 -7.30 12.95
N ILE A 103 -1.66 -6.07 12.43
CA ILE A 103 -2.28 -5.70 11.15
C ILE A 103 -1.16 -5.43 10.15
N ASN A 104 -1.05 -6.28 9.13
CA ASN A 104 -0.04 -6.18 8.09
C ASN A 104 -0.59 -5.56 6.81
N CYS A 105 0.18 -4.68 6.21
CA CYS A 105 -0.05 -4.18 4.86
C CYS A 105 0.80 -5.00 3.86
N LEU A 106 0.14 -5.86 3.08
CA LEU A 106 0.74 -6.60 1.98
C LEU A 106 0.74 -5.78 0.67
N SER A 107 0.66 -6.43 -0.48
CA SER A 107 0.58 -5.80 -1.80
C SER A 107 0.12 -6.81 -2.85
N THR A 108 -0.61 -6.38 -3.87
CA THR A 108 -1.01 -7.26 -4.99
C THR A 108 0.16 -7.77 -5.84
N CYS A 109 1.38 -7.28 -5.66
CA CYS A 109 2.56 -7.84 -6.33
C CYS A 109 2.91 -9.27 -5.87
N ILE A 110 2.36 -9.72 -4.73
CA ILE A 110 2.55 -11.07 -4.19
C ILE A 110 1.87 -12.15 -5.01
N PHE A 111 0.86 -11.79 -5.83
CA PHE A 111 0.14 -12.77 -6.64
C PHE A 111 0.98 -13.30 -7.80
N PRO A 112 0.64 -14.50 -8.31
CA PRO A 112 1.28 -15.07 -9.48
C PRO A 112 1.19 -14.16 -10.71
N ASP A 113 2.18 -14.24 -11.59
CA ASP A 113 2.20 -13.53 -12.88
C ASP A 113 1.62 -14.36 -14.03
N LYS A 114 1.69 -15.69 -13.93
CA LYS A 114 1.24 -16.62 -15.00
C LYS A 114 0.21 -17.60 -14.48
N ASN A 115 -0.59 -18.14 -15.41
CA ASN A 115 -1.66 -19.10 -15.12
C ASN A 115 -2.69 -18.59 -14.11
N ILE A 116 -3.09 -17.33 -14.27
CA ILE A 116 -3.94 -16.61 -13.34
C ILE A 116 -5.40 -16.89 -13.66
N ILE A 117 -6.18 -17.14 -12.60
CA ILE A 117 -7.65 -17.15 -12.66
C ILE A 117 -8.14 -15.83 -12.05
N TYR A 118 -8.84 -15.04 -12.83
CA TYR A 118 -9.43 -13.78 -12.37
C TYR A 118 -10.88 -13.96 -11.92
N PRO A 119 -11.33 -13.18 -10.91
CA PRO A 119 -10.54 -12.25 -10.12
C PRO A 119 -9.56 -12.96 -9.19
N LEU A 120 -8.45 -12.30 -8.85
CA LEU A 120 -7.50 -12.78 -7.85
C LEU A 120 -8.15 -12.78 -6.46
N THR A 121 -7.91 -13.85 -5.71
CA THR A 121 -8.40 -14.06 -4.35
C THR A 121 -7.26 -14.43 -3.41
N SER A 122 -7.44 -14.27 -2.09
CA SER A 122 -6.36 -14.45 -1.10
C SER A 122 -5.74 -15.86 -1.12
N ASP A 123 -6.50 -16.89 -1.46
CA ASP A 123 -6.06 -18.29 -1.55
C ASP A 123 -5.10 -18.56 -2.73
N GLN A 124 -5.08 -17.68 -3.73
CA GLN A 124 -4.19 -17.81 -4.88
C GLN A 124 -2.78 -17.27 -4.66
N LEU A 125 -2.50 -16.67 -3.51
CA LEU A 125 -1.27 -15.94 -3.22
C LEU A 125 0.00 -16.76 -3.51
N HIS A 126 -0.01 -18.06 -3.23
CA HIS A 126 1.13 -18.95 -3.38
C HIS A 126 1.09 -19.83 -4.64
N ASN A 127 0.12 -19.66 -5.55
CA ASN A 127 -0.12 -20.57 -6.70
C ASN A 127 0.86 -20.38 -7.87
N GLY A 128 1.93 -19.63 -7.72
CA GLY A 128 2.95 -19.44 -8.76
C GLY A 128 3.96 -18.35 -8.43
N LEU A 129 4.86 -18.08 -9.37
CA LEU A 129 5.89 -17.04 -9.20
C LEU A 129 5.29 -15.66 -9.42
N PRO A 130 5.68 -14.66 -8.60
CA PRO A 130 5.34 -13.26 -8.86
C PRO A 130 6.07 -12.74 -10.10
N HIS A 131 5.69 -11.57 -10.59
CA HIS A 131 6.32 -10.93 -11.75
C HIS A 131 7.79 -10.58 -11.46
N ASP A 132 8.68 -10.85 -12.43
CA ASP A 132 10.14 -10.71 -12.27
C ASP A 132 10.58 -9.28 -11.92
N SER A 133 9.86 -8.26 -12.41
CA SER A 133 10.25 -6.85 -12.18
C SER A 133 10.32 -6.45 -10.71
N ASN A 134 9.56 -7.10 -9.83
CA ASN A 134 9.51 -6.80 -8.40
C ASN A 134 9.52 -8.04 -7.52
N ILE A 135 10.17 -9.09 -8.00
CA ILE A 135 10.22 -10.41 -7.37
C ILE A 135 10.74 -10.34 -5.94
N GLY A 136 11.77 -9.55 -5.68
CA GLY A 136 12.36 -9.38 -4.35
C GLY A 136 11.37 -8.80 -3.34
N TYR A 137 10.68 -7.72 -3.72
CA TYR A 137 9.62 -7.13 -2.89
C TYR A 137 8.46 -8.09 -2.68
N ALA A 138 8.00 -8.75 -3.74
CA ALA A 138 6.89 -9.68 -3.68
C ALA A 138 7.18 -10.85 -2.73
N TYR A 139 8.37 -11.46 -2.82
CA TYR A 139 8.74 -12.53 -1.89
C TYR A 139 8.89 -12.05 -0.45
N SER A 140 9.43 -10.85 -0.20
CA SER A 140 9.49 -10.32 1.16
C SER A 140 8.10 -10.16 1.79
N LYS A 141 7.09 -9.78 1.01
CA LYS A 141 5.69 -9.70 1.47
C LYS A 141 5.04 -11.09 1.62
N ARG A 142 5.40 -12.07 0.79
CA ARG A 142 5.00 -13.47 1.01
C ARG A 142 5.62 -14.04 2.28
N VAL A 143 6.87 -13.70 2.59
CA VAL A 143 7.51 -14.07 3.87
C VAL A 143 6.75 -13.47 5.04
N LEU A 144 6.34 -12.19 4.97
CA LEU A 144 5.51 -11.57 6.00
C LEU A 144 4.20 -12.33 6.22
N HIS A 145 3.48 -12.64 5.14
CA HIS A 145 2.24 -13.42 5.20
C HIS A 145 2.47 -14.80 5.86
N LEU A 146 3.48 -15.54 5.39
CA LEU A 146 3.78 -16.86 5.92
C LEU A 146 4.21 -16.83 7.40
N ALA A 147 5.09 -15.89 7.77
CA ALA A 147 5.55 -15.73 9.15
C ALA A 147 4.39 -15.40 10.09
N SER A 148 3.49 -14.50 9.66
CA SER A 148 2.29 -14.13 10.41
C SER A 148 1.32 -15.31 10.56
N HIS A 149 1.13 -16.10 9.49
CA HIS A 149 0.32 -17.31 9.53
C HIS A 149 0.87 -18.33 10.54
N LEU A 150 2.18 -18.59 10.48
CA LEU A 150 2.83 -19.52 11.41
C LEU A 150 2.80 -19.00 12.86
N LEU A 151 2.88 -17.68 13.06
CA LEU A 151 2.71 -17.08 14.38
C LEU A 151 1.34 -17.43 14.97
N THR A 152 0.25 -17.32 14.22
CA THR A 152 -1.10 -17.66 14.72
C THR A 152 -1.27 -19.15 15.07
N LYS A 153 -0.47 -20.03 14.47
CA LYS A 153 -0.44 -21.47 14.79
C LYS A 153 0.33 -21.76 16.09
N SER A 154 1.41 -21.02 16.32
CA SER A 154 2.29 -21.22 17.49
C SER A 154 1.82 -20.44 18.72
N ASN A 155 1.12 -19.31 18.54
CA ASN A 155 0.64 -18.44 19.61
C ASN A 155 -0.81 -18.02 19.38
N GLN A 156 -1.75 -18.69 20.09
CA GLN A 156 -3.19 -18.45 19.97
C GLN A 156 -3.66 -17.10 20.53
N ASN A 157 -2.79 -16.39 21.25
CA ASN A 157 -3.14 -15.09 21.85
C ASN A 157 -2.97 -13.94 20.85
N VAL A 158 -2.26 -14.15 19.73
CA VAL A 158 -2.04 -13.13 18.70
C VAL A 158 -3.07 -13.30 17.58
N LYS A 159 -3.83 -12.25 17.32
CA LYS A 159 -4.69 -12.16 16.14
C LYS A 159 -3.99 -11.41 15.01
N VAL A 160 -3.97 -11.97 13.82
CA VAL A 160 -3.32 -11.39 12.65
C VAL A 160 -4.34 -10.98 11.60
N ILE A 161 -4.15 -9.81 11.02
CA ILE A 161 -4.93 -9.32 9.88
C ILE A 161 -3.97 -8.94 8.75
N ASN A 162 -4.01 -9.69 7.67
CA ASN A 162 -3.23 -9.47 6.46
C ASN A 162 -4.10 -8.75 5.42
N ILE A 163 -3.85 -7.46 5.19
CA ILE A 163 -4.58 -6.67 4.20
C ILE A 163 -3.72 -6.53 2.95
N THR A 164 -4.25 -6.96 1.81
CA THR A 164 -3.62 -6.81 0.49
C THR A 164 -4.29 -5.68 -0.28
N PRO A 165 -3.77 -4.44 -0.23
CA PRO A 165 -4.34 -3.34 -1.01
C PRO A 165 -4.01 -3.48 -2.49
N THR A 166 -4.90 -2.99 -3.36
CA THR A 166 -4.62 -2.76 -4.77
C THR A 166 -3.71 -1.53 -4.96
N ASN A 167 -3.65 -0.92 -6.13
CA ASN A 167 -2.72 0.17 -6.37
C ASN A 167 -3.13 1.40 -5.56
N LEU A 168 -2.39 1.67 -4.48
CA LEU A 168 -2.62 2.81 -3.60
C LEU A 168 -2.22 4.12 -4.26
N TYR A 169 -2.98 5.16 -3.98
CA TYR A 169 -2.66 6.54 -4.33
C TYR A 169 -3.30 7.51 -3.33
N GLY A 170 -2.76 8.71 -3.24
CA GLY A 170 -3.30 9.76 -2.38
C GLY A 170 -2.31 10.90 -2.13
N GLU A 171 -2.66 11.80 -1.23
CA GLU A 171 -2.01 13.10 -1.02
C GLU A 171 -0.54 12.99 -0.63
N TYR A 172 -0.18 12.03 0.22
CA TYR A 172 1.17 11.91 0.79
C TYR A 172 2.07 10.93 0.04
N ASP A 173 1.76 10.65 -1.25
CA ASP A 173 2.54 9.72 -2.05
C ASP A 173 3.92 10.33 -2.44
N ASN A 174 4.73 9.51 -3.10
CA ASN A 174 6.00 9.93 -3.66
C ASN A 174 5.80 10.42 -5.10
N TYR A 175 5.99 11.72 -5.33
CA TYR A 175 5.84 12.35 -6.64
C TYR A 175 7.13 12.42 -7.45
N HIS A 176 8.20 11.71 -7.04
CA HIS A 176 9.47 11.69 -7.77
C HIS A 176 9.29 11.14 -9.19
N LEU A 177 9.76 11.85 -10.20
CA LEU A 177 9.50 11.55 -11.62
C LEU A 177 9.93 10.15 -12.10
N GLN A 178 10.92 9.54 -11.45
CA GLN A 178 11.48 8.22 -11.85
C GLN A 178 11.16 7.10 -10.85
N LYS A 179 10.89 7.43 -9.57
CA LYS A 179 10.73 6.43 -8.49
C LYS A 179 9.30 6.30 -7.97
N SER A 180 8.38 7.14 -8.45
CA SER A 180 6.99 7.14 -8.03
C SER A 180 6.20 5.97 -8.60
N HIS A 181 5.05 5.70 -7.96
CA HIS A 181 3.98 4.94 -8.58
C HIS A 181 3.34 5.72 -9.75
N VAL A 182 2.47 5.04 -10.50
CA VAL A 182 1.92 5.57 -11.76
C VAL A 182 1.14 6.88 -11.56
N ILE A 183 0.21 6.96 -10.60
CA ILE A 183 -0.64 8.15 -10.39
C ILE A 183 0.18 9.36 -9.97
N PRO A 184 0.98 9.34 -8.88
CA PRO A 184 1.73 10.52 -8.48
C PRO A 184 2.75 10.96 -9.54
N GLY A 185 3.37 10.00 -10.25
CA GLY A 185 4.27 10.33 -11.36
C GLY A 185 3.57 11.01 -12.54
N LEU A 186 2.37 10.55 -12.89
CA LEU A 186 1.55 11.18 -13.95
C LEU A 186 1.07 12.58 -13.55
N ILE A 187 0.63 12.76 -12.30
CA ILE A 187 0.24 14.09 -11.79
C ILE A 187 1.41 15.08 -11.92
N HIS A 188 2.60 14.69 -11.43
CA HIS A 188 3.77 15.56 -11.48
C HIS A 188 4.22 15.84 -12.91
N LYS A 189 4.28 14.83 -13.79
CA LYS A 189 4.63 15.00 -15.21
C LYS A 189 3.62 15.91 -15.93
N THR A 190 2.33 15.74 -15.70
CA THR A 190 1.29 16.56 -16.34
C THR A 190 1.37 18.02 -15.86
N PHE A 191 1.61 18.23 -14.56
CA PHE A 191 1.79 19.56 -13.98
C PHE A 191 2.99 20.28 -14.62
N LEU A 192 4.13 19.62 -14.75
CA LEU A 192 5.32 20.18 -15.40
C LEU A 192 5.07 20.46 -16.89
N ALA A 193 4.45 19.52 -17.61
CA ALA A 193 4.11 19.70 -19.03
C ALA A 193 3.20 20.92 -19.25
N LYS A 194 2.24 21.15 -18.35
CA LYS A 194 1.41 22.37 -18.36
C LYS A 194 2.24 23.64 -18.14
N GLN A 195 3.13 23.64 -17.14
CA GLN A 195 3.97 24.81 -16.83
C GLN A 195 4.94 25.16 -17.97
N THR A 196 5.50 24.16 -18.63
CA THR A 196 6.50 24.36 -19.68
C THR A 196 5.89 24.41 -21.09
N ASN A 197 4.58 24.29 -21.22
CA ASN A 197 3.85 24.21 -22.48
C ASN A 197 4.42 23.12 -23.44
N THR A 198 4.72 21.93 -22.88
CA THR A 198 5.24 20.78 -23.61
C THR A 198 4.25 19.63 -23.62
N SER A 199 4.50 18.59 -24.43
CA SER A 199 3.70 17.37 -24.41
C SER A 199 3.95 16.55 -23.14
N LEU A 200 2.89 15.88 -22.64
CA LEU A 200 2.98 14.88 -21.57
C LEU A 200 3.57 13.59 -22.13
N ASN A 201 4.71 13.16 -21.58
CA ASN A 201 5.34 11.89 -21.95
C ASN A 201 4.90 10.77 -21.00
N VAL A 202 4.20 9.75 -21.53
CA VAL A 202 3.66 8.60 -20.80
C VAL A 202 4.46 7.35 -21.18
N TYR A 203 4.98 6.62 -20.20
CA TYR A 203 5.66 5.35 -20.43
C TYR A 203 4.67 4.22 -20.68
N GLY A 204 4.91 3.41 -21.72
CA GLY A 204 4.05 2.31 -22.16
C GLY A 204 2.90 2.75 -23.06
N THR A 205 1.95 1.85 -23.26
CA THR A 205 0.80 2.06 -24.16
C THR A 205 -0.42 2.71 -23.48
N GLY A 206 -0.44 2.77 -22.17
CA GLY A 206 -1.59 3.20 -21.39
C GLY A 206 -2.76 2.21 -21.34
N LYS A 207 -2.59 0.98 -21.89
CA LYS A 207 -3.66 -0.03 -21.97
C LYS A 207 -3.74 -0.96 -20.75
N ALA A 208 -2.72 -0.99 -19.90
CA ALA A 208 -2.71 -1.84 -18.72
C ALA A 208 -3.88 -1.50 -17.79
N MET A 209 -4.60 -2.55 -17.34
CA MET A 209 -5.80 -2.45 -16.52
C MET A 209 -5.43 -2.49 -15.04
N ARG A 210 -5.99 -1.58 -14.24
CA ARG A 210 -5.71 -1.50 -12.78
C ARG A 210 -6.95 -1.09 -12.00
N GLN A 211 -7.03 -1.60 -10.78
CA GLN A 211 -7.89 -1.07 -9.72
C GLN A 211 -7.03 -0.14 -8.85
N PHE A 212 -7.53 1.06 -8.58
CA PHE A 212 -6.84 2.06 -7.77
C PHE A 212 -7.59 2.30 -6.46
N LEU A 213 -6.91 2.12 -5.35
CA LEU A 213 -7.45 2.31 -4.00
C LEU A 213 -6.98 3.65 -3.42
N TYR A 214 -7.93 4.51 -3.10
CA TYR A 214 -7.63 5.77 -2.43
C TYR A 214 -7.13 5.49 -1.00
N VAL A 215 -6.06 6.13 -0.60
CA VAL A 215 -5.33 5.81 0.63
C VAL A 215 -6.16 5.96 1.91
N ASP A 216 -7.09 6.93 1.96
CA ASP A 216 -7.95 7.11 3.13
C ASP A 216 -8.92 5.94 3.31
N ASP A 217 -9.31 5.25 2.22
CA ASP A 217 -10.14 4.06 2.31
C ASP A 217 -9.39 2.92 2.99
N LEU A 218 -8.12 2.69 2.64
CA LEU A 218 -7.28 1.71 3.34
C LEU A 218 -7.12 2.09 4.82
N SER A 219 -6.90 3.36 5.13
CA SER A 219 -6.75 3.85 6.50
C SER A 219 -8.04 3.64 7.32
N ASN A 220 -9.21 3.86 6.72
CA ASN A 220 -10.50 3.59 7.33
C ASN A 220 -10.73 2.08 7.56
N ILE A 221 -10.32 1.22 6.63
CA ILE A 221 -10.37 -0.24 6.80
C ILE A 221 -9.47 -0.67 7.96
N ILE A 222 -8.22 -0.19 8.01
CA ILE A 222 -7.28 -0.49 9.09
C ILE A 222 -7.87 -0.07 10.45
N LEU A 223 -8.43 1.13 10.53
CA LEU A 223 -9.00 1.66 11.77
C LEU A 223 -10.18 0.79 12.27
N GLN A 224 -11.05 0.34 11.37
CA GLN A 224 -12.15 -0.56 11.72
C GLN A 224 -11.65 -1.93 12.19
N PHE A 225 -10.52 -2.41 11.66
CA PHE A 225 -9.94 -3.68 12.05
C PHE A 225 -9.23 -3.67 13.41
N ILE A 226 -8.93 -2.49 13.99
CA ILE A 226 -8.32 -2.40 15.32
C ILE A 226 -9.24 -3.02 16.37
N ASP A 227 -10.55 -2.73 16.32
CA ASP A 227 -11.54 -3.19 17.32
C ASP A 227 -12.38 -4.37 16.83
N LEU A 228 -12.15 -4.86 15.60
CA LEU A 228 -12.94 -5.93 15.02
C LEU A 228 -12.82 -7.23 15.86
N SER A 229 -13.96 -7.77 16.30
CA SER A 229 -14.02 -9.11 16.88
C SER A 229 -14.19 -10.15 15.78
N PHE A 230 -13.39 -11.21 15.83
CA PHE A 230 -13.50 -12.36 14.91
C PHE A 230 -13.00 -13.62 15.59
N ASP A 231 -13.57 -14.78 15.21
CA ASP A 231 -13.35 -16.05 15.91
C ASP A 231 -12.02 -16.71 15.54
N ASN A 232 -11.63 -16.62 14.27
CA ASN A 232 -10.35 -17.14 13.81
C ASN A 232 -9.19 -16.27 14.31
N ASN A 233 -7.98 -16.83 14.39
CA ASN A 233 -6.80 -16.05 14.75
C ASN A 233 -6.18 -15.29 13.57
N GLU A 234 -6.69 -15.49 12.34
CA GLU A 234 -6.18 -14.85 11.14
C GLU A 234 -7.30 -14.43 10.19
N ILE A 235 -7.16 -13.23 9.63
CA ILE A 235 -7.90 -12.72 8.47
C ILE A 235 -6.88 -12.41 7.37
N SER A 236 -7.13 -12.90 6.15
CA SER A 236 -6.42 -12.47 4.94
C SER A 236 -7.43 -11.96 3.94
N CYS A 237 -7.41 -10.66 3.65
CA CYS A 237 -8.37 -10.03 2.76
C CYS A 237 -7.70 -9.09 1.77
N ILE A 238 -8.36 -8.85 0.65
CA ILE A 238 -7.94 -7.88 -0.37
C ILE A 238 -8.76 -6.61 -0.17
N ALA A 239 -8.08 -5.48 -0.01
CA ALA A 239 -8.70 -4.16 -0.05
C ALA A 239 -8.66 -3.63 -1.48
N SER A 240 -9.79 -3.74 -2.16
CA SER A 240 -9.95 -3.44 -3.58
C SER A 240 -11.27 -2.73 -3.83
N PRO A 241 -11.30 -1.67 -4.64
CA PRO A 241 -12.56 -1.20 -5.23
C PRO A 241 -13.23 -2.32 -6.04
N PRO A 242 -14.54 -2.23 -6.34
CA PRO A 242 -15.25 -3.22 -7.14
C PRO A 242 -14.57 -3.54 -8.48
N GLU A 243 -14.77 -4.75 -9.00
CA GLU A 243 -14.17 -5.17 -10.29
C GLU A 243 -14.56 -4.25 -11.44
N CYS A 244 -15.77 -3.70 -11.43
CA CYS A 244 -16.24 -2.75 -12.44
C CYS A 244 -15.50 -1.40 -12.44
N ASP A 245 -14.77 -1.08 -11.38
CA ASP A 245 -13.94 0.12 -11.28
C ASP A 245 -12.51 -0.09 -11.82
N GLU A 246 -12.21 -1.29 -12.31
CA GLU A 246 -10.95 -1.53 -13.02
C GLU A 246 -10.92 -0.73 -14.32
N CYS A 247 -9.87 0.06 -14.51
CA CYS A 247 -9.74 0.93 -15.67
C CYS A 247 -8.34 0.89 -16.29
N PRO A 248 -8.21 1.22 -17.60
CA PRO A 248 -6.91 1.39 -18.22
C PRO A 248 -6.20 2.64 -17.69
N ILE A 249 -4.87 2.62 -17.68
CA ILE A 249 -4.03 3.78 -17.30
C ILE A 249 -4.41 5.02 -18.11
N LYS A 250 -4.84 4.85 -19.36
CA LYS A 250 -5.31 5.94 -20.23
C LYS A 250 -6.45 6.74 -19.58
N THR A 251 -7.42 6.10 -18.94
CA THR A 251 -8.52 6.77 -18.22
C THR A 251 -8.00 7.62 -17.06
N VAL A 252 -6.98 7.11 -16.33
CA VAL A 252 -6.33 7.89 -15.25
C VAL A 252 -5.66 9.14 -15.82
N ILE A 253 -4.94 9.02 -16.95
CA ILE A 253 -4.29 10.14 -17.62
C ILE A 253 -5.32 11.20 -18.05
N GLU A 254 -6.40 10.76 -18.69
CA GLU A 254 -7.49 11.66 -19.14
C GLU A 254 -8.11 12.41 -17.96
N THR A 255 -8.35 11.73 -16.83
CA THR A 255 -8.87 12.34 -15.62
C THR A 255 -7.87 13.34 -15.01
N ILE A 256 -6.59 13.02 -14.93
CA ILE A 256 -5.54 13.93 -14.44
C ILE A 256 -5.45 15.18 -15.35
N CYS A 257 -5.43 14.98 -16.68
CA CYS A 257 -5.39 16.09 -17.63
C CYS A 257 -6.62 17.03 -17.47
N LYS A 258 -7.81 16.46 -17.28
CA LYS A 258 -9.04 17.22 -17.02
C LYS A 258 -8.90 18.08 -15.74
N HIS A 259 -8.49 17.49 -14.63
CA HIS A 259 -8.38 18.21 -13.35
C HIS A 259 -7.24 19.25 -13.33
N LEU A 260 -6.15 19.00 -14.05
CA LEU A 260 -5.06 19.97 -14.22
C LEU A 260 -5.33 20.97 -15.37
N GLU A 261 -6.46 20.85 -16.08
CA GLU A 261 -6.76 21.68 -17.27
C GLU A 261 -5.62 21.64 -18.28
N PHE A 262 -5.03 20.47 -18.49
CA PHE A 262 -3.95 20.27 -19.46
C PHE A 262 -4.51 20.02 -20.85
N THR A 263 -4.18 20.90 -21.79
CA THR A 263 -4.63 20.84 -23.19
C THR A 263 -3.51 20.49 -24.18
N GLY A 264 -2.31 20.19 -23.67
CA GLY A 264 -1.16 19.81 -24.49
C GLY A 264 -1.28 18.40 -25.09
N GLY A 265 -0.37 18.05 -25.98
CA GLY A 265 -0.29 16.70 -26.56
C GLY A 265 0.09 15.64 -25.55
N ILE A 266 -0.38 14.41 -25.75
CA ILE A 266 0.03 13.22 -24.98
C ILE A 266 0.80 12.29 -25.90
N VAL A 267 2.03 11.94 -25.52
CA VAL A 267 2.92 11.05 -26.27
C VAL A 267 3.12 9.77 -25.45
N TYR A 268 2.80 8.63 -26.05
CA TYR A 268 3.00 7.31 -25.45
C TYR A 268 4.33 6.73 -25.91
N ASP A 269 5.28 6.59 -24.99
CA ASP A 269 6.59 5.99 -25.27
C ASP A 269 6.52 4.47 -25.06
N THR A 270 6.29 3.76 -26.16
CA THR A 270 6.14 2.31 -26.18
C THR A 270 7.46 1.54 -26.08
N SER A 271 8.60 2.21 -25.97
CA SER A 271 9.87 1.57 -25.63
C SER A 271 9.91 1.06 -24.19
N TYR A 272 9.03 1.60 -23.33
CA TYR A 272 8.82 1.15 -21.96
C TYR A 272 7.73 0.09 -21.86
N SER A 273 7.94 -0.91 -21.01
CA SER A 273 6.96 -1.98 -20.77
C SER A 273 5.75 -1.48 -19.98
N ASP A 274 4.55 -1.95 -20.33
CA ASP A 274 3.33 -1.77 -19.54
C ASP A 274 3.32 -2.58 -18.22
N GLY A 275 4.26 -3.53 -18.06
CA GLY A 275 4.23 -4.52 -17.01
C GLY A 275 3.11 -5.54 -17.22
N GLN A 276 2.59 -6.13 -16.14
CA GLN A 276 1.48 -7.07 -16.20
C GLN A 276 0.23 -6.38 -16.74
N TYR A 277 -0.42 -6.98 -17.76
CA TYR A 277 -1.56 -6.37 -18.45
C TYR A 277 -2.77 -6.15 -17.53
N LYS A 278 -3.11 -7.14 -16.68
CA LYS A 278 -4.31 -7.12 -15.83
C LYS A 278 -3.98 -7.65 -14.43
N LYS A 279 -4.65 -7.10 -13.41
CA LYS A 279 -4.54 -7.53 -12.01
C LYS A 279 -5.87 -7.41 -11.26
N THR A 280 -6.95 -7.84 -11.87
CA THR A 280 -8.28 -7.77 -11.26
C THR A 280 -8.34 -8.60 -9.99
N THR A 281 -8.77 -8.01 -8.91
CA THR A 281 -9.01 -8.63 -7.61
C THR A 281 -10.45 -8.43 -7.18
N ASN A 282 -10.95 -9.21 -6.22
CA ASN A 282 -12.21 -8.92 -5.55
C ASN A 282 -12.02 -8.69 -4.05
N ASP A 283 -13.01 -8.08 -3.43
CA ASP A 283 -13.03 -7.76 -2.01
C ASP A 283 -13.96 -8.66 -1.19
N ASN A 284 -14.32 -9.84 -1.71
CA ASN A 284 -15.28 -10.74 -1.09
C ASN A 284 -14.94 -11.11 0.36
N GLU A 285 -13.65 -11.35 0.66
CA GLU A 285 -13.23 -11.63 2.03
C GLU A 285 -13.36 -10.39 2.94
N LEU A 286 -13.01 -9.20 2.45
CA LEU A 286 -13.20 -7.95 3.16
C LEU A 286 -14.69 -7.72 3.49
N ARG A 287 -15.59 -8.00 2.54
CA ARG A 287 -17.03 -7.82 2.69
C ARG A 287 -17.64 -8.70 3.78
N LYS A 288 -17.04 -9.82 4.16
CA LYS A 288 -17.50 -10.62 5.30
C LYS A 288 -17.40 -9.86 6.62
N TYR A 289 -16.45 -8.94 6.74
CA TYR A 289 -16.18 -8.14 7.92
C TYR A 289 -16.71 -6.72 7.82
N LEU A 290 -16.68 -6.14 6.65
CA LEU A 290 -17.08 -4.76 6.36
C LEU A 290 -18.09 -4.73 5.18
N PRO A 291 -19.30 -5.32 5.34
CA PRO A 291 -20.23 -5.53 4.23
C PRO A 291 -20.71 -4.24 3.55
N ASN A 292 -20.78 -3.14 4.30
CA ASN A 292 -21.30 -1.85 3.81
C ASN A 292 -20.19 -0.83 3.52
N PHE A 293 -18.92 -1.25 3.50
CA PHE A 293 -17.82 -0.32 3.23
C PHE A 293 -17.96 0.29 1.83
N GLN A 294 -17.88 1.63 1.75
CA GLN A 294 -17.96 2.37 0.48
C GLN A 294 -16.57 2.87 0.10
N PHE A 295 -16.11 2.47 -1.07
CA PHE A 295 -14.84 2.97 -1.60
C PHE A 295 -15.02 4.33 -2.27
N THR A 296 -14.03 5.18 -2.13
CA THR A 296 -13.94 6.46 -2.84
C THR A 296 -13.75 6.19 -4.33
N ASN A 297 -14.61 6.73 -5.20
CA ASN A 297 -14.42 6.58 -6.63
C ASN A 297 -13.15 7.28 -7.11
N LEU A 298 -12.60 6.80 -8.23
CA LEU A 298 -11.31 7.25 -8.76
C LEU A 298 -11.28 8.77 -9.03
N GLU A 299 -12.33 9.32 -9.62
CA GLU A 299 -12.39 10.76 -9.95
C GLU A 299 -12.30 11.62 -8.70
N THR A 300 -13.07 11.30 -7.65
CA THR A 300 -13.03 12.00 -6.36
C THR A 300 -11.68 11.91 -5.68
N GLY A 301 -11.08 10.71 -5.65
CA GLY A 301 -9.77 10.51 -5.05
C GLY A 301 -8.65 11.25 -5.81
N LEU A 302 -8.71 11.24 -7.15
CA LEU A 302 -7.76 11.99 -7.99
C LEU A 302 -7.91 13.50 -7.78
N ALA A 303 -9.14 14.04 -7.73
CA ALA A 303 -9.36 15.45 -7.47
C ALA A 303 -8.69 15.92 -6.17
N LYS A 304 -8.90 15.18 -5.06
CA LYS A 304 -8.26 15.48 -3.76
C LYS A 304 -6.74 15.39 -3.83
N THR A 305 -6.22 14.35 -4.49
CA THR A 305 -4.76 14.12 -4.61
C THR A 305 -4.09 15.22 -5.44
N ILE A 306 -4.71 15.64 -6.54
CA ILE A 306 -4.21 16.70 -7.42
C ILE A 306 -4.27 18.06 -6.71
N GLU A 307 -5.38 18.37 -6.05
CA GLU A 307 -5.55 19.61 -5.27
C GLU A 307 -4.45 19.72 -4.21
N PHE A 308 -4.24 18.65 -3.41
CA PHE A 308 -3.17 18.62 -2.41
C PHE A 308 -1.79 18.83 -3.06
N PHE A 309 -1.50 18.15 -4.17
CA PHE A 309 -0.24 18.28 -4.87
C PHE A 309 0.01 19.72 -5.33
N CYS A 310 -0.99 20.37 -5.95
CA CYS A 310 -0.87 21.73 -6.44
C CYS A 310 -0.66 22.74 -5.29
N GLN A 311 -1.40 22.59 -4.18
CA GLN A 311 -1.28 23.46 -3.01
C GLN A 311 0.05 23.28 -2.25
N ASN A 312 0.66 22.11 -2.33
CA ASN A 312 1.85 21.75 -1.56
C ASN A 312 3.07 21.43 -2.43
N TYR A 313 3.09 21.89 -3.69
CA TYR A 313 4.09 21.48 -4.69
C TYR A 313 5.53 21.57 -4.18
N ASP A 314 5.90 22.62 -3.43
CA ASP A 314 7.26 22.81 -2.94
C ASP A 314 7.63 21.85 -1.80
N ASN A 315 6.64 21.32 -1.09
CA ASN A 315 6.81 20.53 0.14
C ASN A 315 6.52 19.03 -0.05
N VAL A 316 5.93 18.61 -1.17
CA VAL A 316 5.67 17.17 -1.42
C VAL A 316 6.96 16.41 -1.62
N ARG A 317 6.95 15.13 -1.32
CA ARG A 317 8.09 14.25 -1.55
C ARG A 317 8.29 14.02 -3.06
N LYS A 318 9.42 14.53 -3.59
CA LYS A 318 9.82 14.46 -5.01
C LYS A 318 11.13 13.72 -5.18
#